data_01844fe4560a25a6d8d88c72baacae1c
#
_entry.id   01844fe4560a25a6d8d88c72baacae1c
#
_cell.length_a   1.000
_cell.length_b   1.000
_cell.length_c   1.000
_cell.angle_alpha   90.00
_cell.angle_beta   90.00
_cell.angle_gamma   90.00
#
_symmetry.space_group_name_H-M   'P 1'
#
loop_
_entity.id
_entity.type
_entity.pdbx_description
1 polymer ?
#
loop_
_entity_poly.entity_id
_entity_poly.type
_entity_poly.pdbx_seq_one_letter_code
_entity_poly.pdbx_strand_id
1 'polypeptide(L)'
;MSNTKELTVDVRGSLCPKPVIENKKVSDANPSAIITTIVDNEVSRDNVAKFGKSRGYGVEVRQDGKDFYLTLTPDANPVTEARCEPMNYGNRVILMTKDYLGEGSEELGRNLMKTFWVCLLEADVKPSKIYFINSSVKMVVNDSVHLENIKKLAKLGVEIAACGICLDYFGVKDELGVGSITNMYAITDSIVGDNIIKL
;
A
#
# COMPACT_ATOMS: atom_id res chain seq x y z
N MET A 1 -18.84 32.48 9.82
CA MET A 1 -18.25 32.15 8.51
C MET A 1 -17.12 31.20 8.78
N SER A 2 -17.29 29.91 8.53
CA SER A 2 -16.21 28.92 8.72
C SER A 2 -15.14 29.16 7.65
N ASN A 3 -13.96 29.52 8.10
CA ASN A 3 -12.79 29.70 7.21
C ASN A 3 -12.34 28.31 6.75
N THR A 4 -12.89 27.81 5.63
CA THR A 4 -12.49 26.52 5.07
C THR A 4 -11.04 26.64 4.58
N LYS A 5 -10.16 25.83 5.14
CA LYS A 5 -8.74 25.81 4.78
C LYS A 5 -8.58 25.29 3.35
N GLU A 6 -7.84 26.01 2.53
CA GLU A 6 -7.47 25.58 1.17
C GLU A 6 -6.00 25.14 1.15
N LEU A 7 -5.73 24.01 0.53
CA LEU A 7 -4.39 23.42 0.44
C LEU A 7 -4.09 23.04 -1.02
N THR A 8 -2.83 23.20 -1.41
CA THR A 8 -2.36 22.79 -2.74
C THR A 8 -1.35 21.66 -2.64
N VAL A 9 -1.53 20.64 -3.46
CA VAL A 9 -0.63 19.48 -3.59
C VAL A 9 -0.11 19.45 -5.03
N ASP A 10 1.09 19.96 -5.25
CA ASP A 10 1.75 19.90 -6.57
C ASP A 10 2.59 18.62 -6.66
N VAL A 11 2.14 17.71 -7.51
CA VAL A 11 2.78 16.40 -7.74
C VAL A 11 3.08 16.15 -9.21
N ARG A 12 3.26 17.24 -9.98
CA ARG A 12 3.71 17.15 -11.37
C ARG A 12 5.05 16.40 -11.46
N GLY A 13 5.27 15.68 -12.55
CA GLY A 13 6.45 14.82 -12.75
C GLY A 13 6.45 13.56 -11.88
N SER A 14 5.41 13.33 -11.09
CA SER A 14 5.34 12.14 -10.23
C SER A 14 4.52 11.03 -10.91
N LEU A 15 5.04 9.79 -10.79
CA LEU A 15 4.35 8.59 -11.25
C LEU A 15 3.49 7.96 -10.14
N CYS A 16 2.48 7.19 -10.56
CA CYS A 16 1.70 6.36 -9.64
C CYS A 16 2.64 5.46 -8.79
N PRO A 17 2.40 5.33 -7.46
CA PRO A 17 1.22 5.77 -6.69
C PRO A 17 1.41 7.12 -5.97
N LYS A 18 2.52 7.85 -6.16
CA LYS A 18 2.88 9.03 -5.38
C LYS A 18 1.79 10.11 -5.35
N PRO A 19 1.13 10.51 -6.47
CA PRO A 19 0.06 11.50 -6.43
C PRO A 19 -1.08 11.14 -5.46
N VAL A 20 -1.48 9.88 -5.45
CA VAL A 20 -2.54 9.40 -4.54
C VAL A 20 -2.08 9.41 -3.08
N ILE A 21 -0.86 8.95 -2.81
CA ILE A 21 -0.28 8.90 -1.46
C ILE A 21 -0.16 10.30 -0.85
N GLU A 22 0.32 11.30 -1.60
CA GLU A 22 0.44 12.67 -1.10
C GLU A 22 -0.96 13.27 -0.82
N ASN A 23 -1.95 13.04 -1.68
CA ASN A 23 -3.32 13.44 -1.40
C ASN A 23 -3.89 12.77 -0.15
N LYS A 24 -3.63 11.47 0.04
CA LYS A 24 -4.03 10.74 1.24
C LYS A 24 -3.46 11.39 2.50
N LYS A 25 -2.15 11.64 2.54
CA LYS A 25 -1.50 12.27 3.70
C LYS A 25 -2.10 13.63 4.04
N VAL A 26 -2.30 14.47 3.02
CA VAL A 26 -2.86 15.81 3.21
C VAL A 26 -4.32 15.75 3.67
N SER A 27 -5.14 14.87 3.09
CA SER A 27 -6.55 14.70 3.47
C SER A 27 -6.71 14.11 4.88
N ASP A 28 -5.88 13.13 5.26
CA ASP A 28 -5.92 12.53 6.59
C ASP A 28 -5.52 13.56 7.68
N ALA A 29 -4.55 14.44 7.39
CA ALA A 29 -4.13 15.50 8.29
C ALA A 29 -5.10 16.69 8.34
N ASN A 30 -5.94 16.89 7.32
CA ASN A 30 -6.83 18.04 7.17
C ASN A 30 -8.19 17.62 6.59
N PRO A 31 -9.02 16.87 7.30
CA PRO A 31 -10.23 16.23 6.75
C PRO A 31 -11.31 17.21 6.28
N SER A 32 -11.26 18.48 6.72
CA SER A 32 -12.23 19.52 6.35
C SER A 32 -11.67 20.52 5.33
N ALA A 33 -10.45 20.32 4.82
CA ALA A 33 -9.84 21.25 3.89
C ALA A 33 -10.28 20.96 2.43
N ILE A 34 -10.38 22.02 1.64
CA ILE A 34 -10.43 21.90 0.18
C ILE A 34 -9.00 21.69 -0.30
N ILE A 35 -8.78 20.64 -1.10
CA ILE A 35 -7.46 20.27 -1.61
C ILE A 35 -7.43 20.43 -3.12
N THR A 36 -6.56 21.29 -3.62
CA THR A 36 -6.30 21.41 -5.06
C THR A 36 -5.03 20.64 -5.41
N THR A 37 -5.17 19.58 -6.19
CA THR A 37 -4.04 18.76 -6.65
C THR A 37 -3.68 19.11 -8.10
N ILE A 38 -2.38 19.27 -8.36
CA ILE A 38 -1.85 19.56 -9.69
C ILE A 38 -1.05 18.36 -10.19
N VAL A 39 -1.43 17.83 -11.35
CA VAL A 39 -0.74 16.73 -12.03
C VAL A 39 -0.57 17.06 -13.52
N ASP A 40 0.39 16.40 -14.19
CA ASP A 40 0.75 16.66 -15.59
C ASP A 40 0.52 15.46 -16.52
N ASN A 41 -0.24 14.46 -16.06
CA ASN A 41 -0.59 13.31 -16.88
C ASN A 41 -1.96 12.73 -16.51
N GLU A 42 -2.61 12.11 -17.50
CA GLU A 42 -3.97 11.60 -17.37
C GLU A 42 -4.11 10.48 -16.35
N VAL A 43 -3.12 9.59 -16.25
CA VAL A 43 -3.15 8.46 -15.30
C VAL A 43 -3.19 8.97 -13.86
N SER A 44 -2.37 9.97 -13.54
CA SER A 44 -2.37 10.61 -12.22
C SER A 44 -3.67 11.35 -11.95
N ARG A 45 -4.20 12.09 -12.96
CA ARG A 45 -5.52 12.74 -12.89
C ARG A 45 -6.60 11.74 -12.50
N ASP A 46 -6.70 10.63 -13.23
CA ASP A 46 -7.77 9.64 -13.02
C ASP A 46 -7.63 8.93 -11.67
N ASN A 47 -6.41 8.63 -11.26
CA ASN A 47 -6.16 7.98 -9.97
C ASN A 47 -6.47 8.90 -8.79
N VAL A 48 -6.10 10.18 -8.84
CA VAL A 48 -6.44 11.17 -7.81
C VAL A 48 -7.96 11.40 -7.77
N ALA A 49 -8.63 11.49 -8.94
CA ALA A 49 -10.08 11.63 -9.00
C ALA A 49 -10.81 10.42 -8.38
N LYS A 50 -10.37 9.20 -8.68
CA LYS A 50 -10.89 7.97 -8.05
C LYS A 50 -10.67 7.97 -6.54
N PHE A 51 -9.48 8.35 -6.10
CA PHE A 51 -9.17 8.47 -4.67
C PHE A 51 -10.11 9.47 -3.97
N GLY A 52 -10.26 10.68 -4.51
CA GLY A 52 -11.15 11.69 -3.93
C GLY A 52 -12.58 11.17 -3.77
N LYS A 53 -13.15 10.58 -4.85
CA LYS A 53 -14.49 10.00 -4.82
C LYS A 53 -14.63 8.86 -3.80
N SER A 54 -13.64 7.97 -3.70
CA SER A 54 -13.66 6.85 -2.72
C SER A 54 -13.59 7.32 -1.27
N ARG A 55 -13.13 8.55 -1.03
CA ARG A 55 -13.06 9.19 0.30
C ARG A 55 -14.24 10.12 0.58
N GLY A 56 -15.25 10.19 -0.31
CA GLY A 56 -16.42 11.04 -0.14
C GLY A 56 -16.17 12.52 -0.43
N TYR A 57 -15.15 12.83 -1.26
CA TYR A 57 -14.94 14.18 -1.76
C TYR A 57 -15.73 14.43 -3.04
N GLY A 58 -16.34 15.61 -3.17
CA GLY A 58 -16.68 16.18 -4.47
C GLY A 58 -15.39 16.45 -5.25
N VAL A 59 -15.34 16.03 -6.53
CA VAL A 59 -14.13 16.16 -7.34
C VAL A 59 -14.45 16.92 -8.61
N GLU A 60 -13.82 18.09 -8.76
CA GLU A 60 -13.83 18.89 -9.96
C GLU A 60 -12.47 18.83 -10.65
N VAL A 61 -12.47 18.72 -11.98
CA VAL A 61 -11.24 18.65 -12.78
C VAL A 61 -11.24 19.78 -13.79
N ARG A 62 -10.20 20.61 -13.76
CA ARG A 62 -9.92 21.66 -14.75
C ARG A 62 -8.58 21.34 -15.41
N GLN A 63 -8.49 21.51 -16.71
CA GLN A 63 -7.27 21.41 -17.47
C GLN A 63 -6.77 22.81 -17.85
N ASP A 64 -5.47 23.03 -17.74
CA ASP A 64 -4.80 24.25 -18.18
C ASP A 64 -3.47 23.89 -18.86
N GLY A 65 -3.44 24.01 -20.17
CA GLY A 65 -2.35 23.49 -20.98
C GLY A 65 -2.21 21.98 -20.86
N LYS A 66 -1.06 21.51 -20.40
CA LYS A 66 -0.79 20.08 -20.14
C LYS A 66 -1.12 19.64 -18.70
N ASP A 67 -1.40 20.60 -17.82
CA ASP A 67 -1.58 20.34 -16.41
C ASP A 67 -3.08 20.20 -16.06
N PHE A 68 -3.37 19.29 -15.14
CA PHE A 68 -4.71 19.07 -14.60
C PHE A 68 -4.76 19.53 -13.13
N TYR A 69 -5.80 20.29 -12.82
CA TYR A 69 -6.09 20.80 -11.48
C TYR A 69 -7.32 20.06 -10.96
N LEU A 70 -7.16 19.28 -9.91
CA LEU A 70 -8.24 18.54 -9.27
C LEU A 70 -8.58 19.19 -7.93
N THR A 71 -9.77 19.76 -7.83
CA THR A 71 -10.28 20.32 -6.58
C THR A 71 -11.10 19.26 -5.86
N LEU A 72 -10.61 18.83 -4.70
CA LEU A 72 -11.26 17.88 -3.82
C LEU A 72 -11.96 18.67 -2.71
N THR A 73 -13.29 18.72 -2.74
CA THR A 73 -14.10 19.43 -1.75
C THR A 73 -14.74 18.41 -0.80
N PRO A 74 -14.52 18.51 0.53
CA PRO A 74 -15.18 17.61 1.47
C PRO A 74 -16.70 17.78 1.36
N ASP A 75 -17.46 16.69 1.26
CA ASP A 75 -18.91 16.76 1.34
C ASP A 75 -19.36 17.33 2.69
N ALA A 76 -20.35 18.24 2.65
CA ALA A 76 -20.94 18.82 3.84
C ALA A 76 -21.65 17.77 4.74
N ASN A 77 -22.00 16.64 4.16
CA ASN A 77 -22.38 15.42 4.83
C ASN A 77 -21.29 14.37 4.53
N PRO A 78 -20.25 14.26 5.38
CA PRO A 78 -19.36 13.13 5.25
C PRO A 78 -20.24 11.89 5.33
N VAL A 79 -20.16 11.06 4.29
CA VAL A 79 -20.79 9.73 4.33
C VAL A 79 -20.13 9.01 5.52
N THR A 80 -20.76 9.15 6.68
CA THR A 80 -20.33 8.55 7.95
C THR A 80 -20.36 7.01 7.89
N GLU A 81 -20.78 6.45 6.76
CA GLU A 81 -20.82 5.02 6.53
C GLU A 81 -19.58 4.45 5.82
N ALA A 82 -18.61 5.25 5.40
CA ALA A 82 -17.35 4.74 4.83
C ALA A 82 -16.11 5.01 5.69
N ARG A 83 -16.22 5.63 6.85
CA ARG A 83 -15.32 5.30 7.95
C ARG A 83 -15.79 3.93 8.42
N CYS A 84 -15.30 2.87 7.77
CA CYS A 84 -15.17 1.64 8.49
C CYS A 84 -14.60 2.04 9.85
N GLU A 85 -15.41 1.91 10.93
CA GLU A 85 -14.85 1.67 12.26
C GLU A 85 -13.63 0.81 12.01
N PRO A 86 -12.53 0.93 12.77
CA PRO A 86 -11.45 -0.01 12.59
C PRO A 86 -12.13 -1.37 12.66
N MET A 87 -12.58 -1.85 11.49
CA MET A 87 -13.04 -3.21 11.40
C MET A 87 -11.85 -3.93 11.96
N ASN A 88 -12.04 -4.53 13.11
CA ASN A 88 -11.18 -5.55 13.60
C ASN A 88 -11.14 -6.58 12.45
N TYR A 89 -10.32 -6.28 11.43
CA TYR A 89 -10.05 -7.16 10.31
C TYR A 89 -9.24 -8.30 10.89
N GLY A 90 -9.96 -9.11 11.73
CA GLY A 90 -9.38 -10.20 12.46
C GLY A 90 -8.31 -10.87 11.63
N ASN A 91 -7.12 -10.92 12.15
CA ASN A 91 -5.95 -11.67 11.70
C ASN A 91 -5.85 -11.89 10.18
N ARG A 92 -5.83 -10.81 9.37
CA ARG A 92 -5.53 -10.95 7.93
C ARG A 92 -4.06 -11.30 7.78
N VAL A 93 -3.83 -12.45 7.20
CA VAL A 93 -2.48 -12.95 6.90
C VAL A 93 -2.24 -12.90 5.40
N ILE A 94 -1.10 -12.36 4.98
CA ILE A 94 -0.67 -12.41 3.59
C ILE A 94 0.32 -13.57 3.44
N LEU A 95 0.06 -14.46 2.48
CA LEU A 95 0.97 -15.51 2.06
C LEU A 95 1.63 -15.11 0.74
N MET A 96 2.89 -14.70 0.81
CA MET A 96 3.72 -14.41 -0.36
C MET A 96 4.33 -15.69 -0.89
N THR A 97 4.09 -16.00 -2.15
CA THR A 97 4.60 -17.23 -2.77
C THR A 97 5.67 -17.00 -3.84
N LYS A 98 5.75 -15.77 -4.37
CA LYS A 98 6.70 -15.36 -5.40
C LYS A 98 7.33 -14.01 -5.06
N ASP A 99 8.46 -13.71 -5.64
CA ASP A 99 9.14 -12.41 -5.54
C ASP A 99 8.66 -11.40 -6.61
N TYR A 100 7.54 -11.71 -7.28
CA TYR A 100 6.83 -10.84 -8.21
C TYR A 100 5.31 -11.03 -8.06
N LEU A 101 4.52 -10.05 -8.50
CA LEU A 101 3.07 -10.02 -8.33
C LEU A 101 2.33 -10.36 -9.62
N GLY A 102 1.44 -11.34 -9.55
CA GLY A 102 0.58 -11.77 -10.66
C GLY A 102 1.24 -12.81 -11.59
N GLU A 103 0.46 -13.25 -12.57
CA GLU A 103 0.88 -14.17 -13.62
C GLU A 103 0.95 -13.42 -14.96
N GLY A 104 1.73 -13.89 -15.90
CA GLY A 104 1.87 -13.28 -17.22
C GLY A 104 3.27 -12.73 -17.45
N SER A 105 3.53 -11.45 -17.14
CA SER A 105 4.86 -10.86 -17.29
C SER A 105 5.58 -10.78 -15.95
N GLU A 106 6.69 -11.47 -15.79
CA GLU A 106 7.51 -11.39 -14.57
C GLU A 106 8.12 -10.01 -14.38
N GLU A 107 8.58 -9.35 -15.46
CA GLU A 107 9.12 -7.99 -15.41
C GLU A 107 8.09 -7.00 -14.85
N LEU A 108 6.87 -7.04 -15.39
CA LEU A 108 5.76 -6.24 -14.88
C LEU A 108 5.46 -6.60 -13.42
N GLY A 109 5.42 -7.89 -13.09
CA GLY A 109 5.17 -8.39 -11.75
C GLY A 109 6.18 -7.91 -10.72
N ARG A 110 7.47 -7.81 -11.07
CA ARG A 110 8.52 -7.23 -10.20
C ARG A 110 8.29 -5.73 -9.95
N ASN A 111 7.87 -4.98 -10.96
CA ASN A 111 7.53 -3.56 -10.81
C ASN A 111 6.26 -3.36 -9.98
N LEU A 112 5.25 -4.20 -10.17
CA LEU A 112 4.03 -4.20 -9.35
C LEU A 112 4.34 -4.54 -7.88
N MET A 113 5.27 -5.49 -7.62
CA MET A 113 5.67 -5.85 -6.26
C MET A 113 6.31 -4.65 -5.53
N LYS A 114 7.18 -3.87 -6.19
CA LYS A 114 7.75 -2.64 -5.61
C LYS A 114 6.64 -1.65 -5.20
N THR A 115 5.69 -1.44 -6.11
CA THR A 115 4.55 -0.55 -5.88
C THR A 115 3.64 -1.06 -4.76
N PHE A 116 3.40 -2.38 -4.69
CA PHE A 116 2.58 -3.03 -3.66
C PHE A 116 3.10 -2.71 -2.25
N TRP A 117 4.40 -2.87 -1.99
CA TRP A 117 4.96 -2.58 -0.67
C TRP A 117 4.79 -1.11 -0.26
N VAL A 118 4.95 -0.19 -1.19
CA VAL A 118 4.73 1.25 -0.94
C VAL A 118 3.26 1.51 -0.61
N CYS A 119 2.33 0.95 -1.38
CA CYS A 119 0.89 1.10 -1.13
C CYS A 119 0.47 0.44 0.19
N LEU A 120 1.03 -0.73 0.52
CA LEU A 120 0.71 -1.42 1.77
C LEU A 120 1.16 -0.63 3.00
N LEU A 121 2.31 0.08 2.92
CA LEU A 121 2.77 0.98 3.98
C LEU A 121 1.81 2.15 4.22
N GLU A 122 1.16 2.65 3.16
CA GLU A 122 0.24 3.79 3.24
C GLU A 122 -1.23 3.36 3.41
N ALA A 123 -1.53 2.07 3.37
CA ALA A 123 -2.88 1.57 3.61
C ALA A 123 -3.34 1.87 5.04
N ASP A 124 -4.64 2.14 5.24
CA ASP A 124 -5.18 2.42 6.58
C ASP A 124 -5.13 1.19 7.48
N VAL A 125 -5.34 0.01 6.88
CA VAL A 125 -5.31 -1.28 7.58
C VAL A 125 -4.12 -2.11 7.09
N LYS A 126 -3.33 -2.62 8.03
CA LYS A 126 -2.20 -3.51 7.77
C LYS A 126 -2.61 -4.96 8.04
N PRO A 127 -1.97 -5.95 7.37
CA PRO A 127 -2.09 -7.34 7.79
C PRO A 127 -1.48 -7.52 9.18
N SER A 128 -1.95 -8.51 9.93
CA SER A 128 -1.32 -8.88 11.20
C SER A 128 0.01 -9.61 10.97
N LYS A 129 0.10 -10.37 9.87
CA LYS A 129 1.24 -11.22 9.57
C LYS A 129 1.46 -11.36 8.07
N ILE A 130 2.72 -11.50 7.66
CA ILE A 130 3.12 -11.83 6.29
C ILE A 130 4.07 -13.02 6.32
N TYR A 131 3.67 -14.11 5.68
CA TYR A 131 4.50 -15.28 5.45
C TYR A 131 5.18 -15.22 4.09
N PHE A 132 6.45 -15.59 4.05
CA PHE A 132 7.25 -15.70 2.83
C PHE A 132 7.62 -17.16 2.60
N ILE A 133 7.18 -17.72 1.47
CA ILE A 133 7.52 -19.09 1.05
C ILE A 133 8.02 -19.09 -0.40
N ASN A 134 8.71 -20.14 -0.79
CA ASN A 134 9.29 -20.30 -2.13
C ASN A 134 10.18 -19.08 -2.48
N SER A 135 10.15 -18.56 -3.71
CA SER A 135 11.03 -17.46 -4.13
C SER A 135 10.80 -16.14 -3.39
N SER A 136 9.63 -15.97 -2.76
CA SER A 136 9.35 -14.75 -1.98
C SER A 136 10.29 -14.55 -0.80
N VAL A 137 10.95 -15.60 -0.27
CA VAL A 137 11.94 -15.46 0.81
C VAL A 137 13.10 -14.54 0.42
N LYS A 138 13.38 -14.39 -0.88
CA LYS A 138 14.40 -13.46 -1.40
C LYS A 138 14.05 -11.98 -1.16
N MET A 139 12.81 -11.67 -0.80
CA MET A 139 12.40 -10.30 -0.52
C MET A 139 12.76 -9.84 0.90
N VAL A 140 13.05 -10.76 1.81
CA VAL A 140 13.36 -10.48 3.23
C VAL A 140 14.84 -10.65 3.58
N VAL A 141 15.72 -10.82 2.59
CA VAL A 141 17.18 -10.92 2.77
C VAL A 141 17.87 -9.56 2.61
N ASN A 142 19.13 -9.47 3.07
CA ASN A 142 19.86 -8.21 3.17
C ASN A 142 19.99 -7.43 1.87
N ASP A 143 20.17 -8.08 0.73
CA ASP A 143 20.36 -7.42 -0.57
C ASP A 143 19.03 -7.13 -1.32
N SER A 144 17.89 -7.40 -0.68
CA SER A 144 16.59 -7.20 -1.31
C SER A 144 16.22 -5.73 -1.47
N VAL A 145 15.81 -5.34 -2.67
CA VAL A 145 15.25 -4.00 -2.95
C VAL A 145 13.95 -3.71 -2.18
N HIS A 146 13.32 -4.74 -1.62
CA HIS A 146 12.08 -4.65 -0.86
C HIS A 146 12.31 -4.53 0.65
N LEU A 147 13.53 -4.84 1.12
CA LEU A 147 13.83 -5.02 2.53
C LEU A 147 13.44 -3.83 3.40
N GLU A 148 13.77 -2.61 2.96
CA GLU A 148 13.50 -1.41 3.76
C GLU A 148 12.00 -1.15 3.95
N ASN A 149 11.17 -1.45 2.95
CA ASN A 149 9.72 -1.30 3.08
C ASN A 149 9.14 -2.39 4.02
N ILE A 150 9.66 -3.62 3.95
CA ILE A 150 9.23 -4.71 4.82
C ILE A 150 9.69 -4.46 6.27
N LYS A 151 10.89 -3.92 6.50
CA LYS A 151 11.33 -3.47 7.83
C LYS A 151 10.40 -2.40 8.41
N LYS A 152 9.92 -1.46 7.61
CA LYS A 152 8.96 -0.44 8.06
C LYS A 152 7.64 -1.08 8.48
N LEU A 153 7.12 -2.07 7.72
CA LEU A 153 5.93 -2.83 8.10
C LEU A 153 6.12 -3.56 9.43
N ALA A 154 7.28 -4.21 9.62
CA ALA A 154 7.62 -4.86 10.89
C ALA A 154 7.62 -3.88 12.07
N LYS A 155 8.17 -2.66 11.89
CA LYS A 155 8.14 -1.60 12.91
C LYS A 155 6.72 -1.10 13.22
N LEU A 156 5.78 -1.23 12.28
CA LEU A 156 4.36 -0.92 12.47
C LEU A 156 3.59 -2.07 13.14
N GLY A 157 4.27 -3.15 13.55
CA GLY A 157 3.66 -4.28 14.27
C GLY A 157 3.23 -5.44 13.37
N VAL A 158 3.53 -5.42 12.08
CA VAL A 158 3.26 -6.56 11.19
C VAL A 158 4.28 -7.66 11.46
N GLU A 159 3.82 -8.85 11.80
CA GLU A 159 4.70 -10.01 11.99
C GLU A 159 5.23 -10.49 10.63
N ILE A 160 6.54 -10.59 10.48
CA ILE A 160 7.22 -11.06 9.27
C ILE A 160 7.84 -12.41 9.54
N ALA A 161 7.50 -13.43 8.75
CA ALA A 161 8.03 -14.78 8.93
C ALA A 161 8.38 -15.46 7.59
N ALA A 162 9.57 -16.00 7.50
CA ALA A 162 10.08 -16.68 6.30
C ALA A 162 10.25 -18.20 6.55
N CYS A 163 9.86 -18.99 5.56
CA CYS A 163 9.97 -20.45 5.61
C CYS A 163 11.43 -20.90 5.62
N GLY A 164 11.85 -21.60 6.69
CA GLY A 164 13.23 -22.07 6.85
C GLY A 164 13.68 -22.99 5.72
N ILE A 165 12.84 -23.94 5.28
CA ILE A 165 13.16 -24.84 4.16
C ILE A 165 13.41 -24.04 2.87
N CYS A 166 12.64 -22.96 2.63
CA CYS A 166 12.83 -22.16 1.43
C CYS A 166 14.11 -21.32 1.51
N LEU A 167 14.42 -20.75 2.68
CA LEU A 167 15.68 -20.05 2.90
C LEU A 167 16.89 -20.96 2.71
N ASP A 168 16.83 -22.19 3.24
CA ASP A 168 17.89 -23.21 3.05
C ASP A 168 18.02 -23.60 1.58
N TYR A 169 16.90 -23.85 0.86
CA TYR A 169 16.90 -24.21 -0.54
C TYR A 169 17.56 -23.16 -1.45
N PHE A 170 17.31 -21.87 -1.16
CA PHE A 170 17.92 -20.76 -1.91
C PHE A 170 19.30 -20.35 -1.38
N GLY A 171 19.80 -20.96 -0.29
CA GLY A 171 21.11 -20.67 0.30
C GLY A 171 21.21 -19.27 0.92
N VAL A 172 20.09 -18.70 1.39
CA VAL A 172 20.01 -17.31 1.89
C VAL A 172 19.60 -17.21 3.35
N LYS A 173 19.68 -18.30 4.10
CA LYS A 173 19.21 -18.34 5.49
C LYS A 173 19.96 -17.40 6.42
N ASP A 174 21.29 -17.32 6.25
CA ASP A 174 22.15 -16.44 7.05
C ASP A 174 22.05 -14.97 6.65
N GLU A 175 21.36 -14.70 5.52
CA GLU A 175 21.15 -13.35 4.99
C GLU A 175 19.80 -12.76 5.39
N LEU A 176 19.02 -13.44 6.24
CA LEU A 176 17.71 -12.93 6.67
C LEU A 176 17.85 -11.53 7.29
N GLY A 177 17.31 -10.53 6.63
CA GLY A 177 17.43 -9.12 6.99
C GLY A 177 16.29 -8.58 7.84
N VAL A 178 15.13 -9.28 7.86
CA VAL A 178 13.95 -8.89 8.63
C VAL A 178 13.05 -10.08 8.94
N GLY A 179 12.42 -10.05 10.11
CA GLY A 179 11.48 -11.07 10.57
C GLY A 179 12.14 -12.27 11.22
N SER A 180 11.40 -13.36 11.28
CA SER A 180 11.83 -14.62 11.93
C SER A 180 11.74 -15.79 10.95
N ILE A 181 12.51 -16.84 11.24
CA ILE A 181 12.42 -18.11 10.51
C ILE A 181 11.26 -18.90 11.10
N THR A 182 10.39 -19.41 10.21
CA THR A 182 9.26 -20.26 10.57
C THR A 182 9.30 -21.58 9.84
N ASN A 183 8.38 -22.48 10.16
CA ASN A 183 8.25 -23.79 9.53
C ASN A 183 6.89 -23.97 8.88
N MET A 184 6.75 -25.03 8.04
CA MET A 184 5.52 -25.28 7.30
C MET A 184 4.33 -25.61 8.22
N TYR A 185 4.56 -26.20 9.38
CA TYR A 185 3.49 -26.48 10.34
C TYR A 185 2.82 -25.18 10.83
N ALA A 186 3.59 -24.21 11.27
CA ALA A 186 3.08 -22.92 11.74
C ALA A 186 2.38 -22.13 10.61
N ILE A 187 2.91 -22.23 9.36
CA ILE A 187 2.28 -21.63 8.19
C ILE A 187 0.93 -22.29 7.91
N THR A 188 0.87 -23.65 7.94
CA THR A 188 -0.35 -24.40 7.68
C THR A 188 -1.41 -24.13 8.75
N ASP A 189 -1.02 -24.09 10.01
CA ASP A 189 -1.91 -23.79 11.13
C ASP A 189 -2.56 -22.40 10.96
N SER A 190 -1.78 -21.41 10.58
CA SER A 190 -2.29 -20.07 10.24
C SER A 190 -3.21 -20.08 9.02
N ILE A 191 -2.87 -20.86 7.97
CA ILE A 191 -3.69 -20.97 6.75
C ILE A 191 -5.07 -21.53 7.03
N VAL A 192 -5.18 -22.45 7.98
CA VAL A 192 -6.45 -23.08 8.35
C VAL A 192 -7.27 -22.21 9.29
N GLY A 193 -6.60 -21.42 10.14
CA GLY A 193 -7.24 -20.64 11.20
C GLY A 193 -7.53 -19.18 10.87
N ASP A 194 -6.81 -18.56 9.92
CA ASP A 194 -6.83 -17.13 9.65
C ASP A 194 -7.47 -16.78 8.29
N ASN A 195 -7.83 -15.49 8.12
CA ASN A 195 -8.23 -14.95 6.81
C ASN A 195 -6.99 -14.71 5.94
N ILE A 196 -6.70 -15.63 5.03
CA ILE A 196 -5.51 -15.60 4.19
C ILE A 196 -5.77 -14.91 2.84
N ILE A 197 -4.84 -14.03 2.49
CA ILE A 197 -4.69 -13.46 1.14
C ILE A 197 -3.41 -14.06 0.56
N LYS A 198 -3.53 -14.88 -0.47
CA LYS A 198 -2.38 -15.42 -1.21
C LYS A 198 -2.00 -14.48 -2.36
N LEU A 199 -0.72 -14.13 -2.44
CA LEU A 199 -0.11 -13.34 -3.50
C LEU A 199 1.08 -14.10 -4.12
#